data_58973b19b9cc9265e122a0e2559934a6
#
_entry.id   58973b19b9cc9265e122a0e2559934a6
#
_cell.length_a   1.000
_cell.length_b   1.000
_cell.length_c   1.000
_cell.angle_alpha   90.00
_cell.angle_beta   90.00
_cell.angle_gamma   90.00
#
_symmetry.space_group_name_H-M   'P 1'
#
loop_
_entity.id
_entity.type
_entity.pdbx_description
1 polymer ?
#
loop_
_entity_poly.entity_id
_entity_poly.type
_entity_poly.pdbx_seq_one_letter_code
_entity_poly.pdbx_strand_id
1 'polypeptide(L)'
;METLDSSPSFSLLNKASAKQVVLKPFPYLVIEDALEESLYRQIEEGYPDFLKENPAFKKWNNKRVQIYGSDFVKNSKHSTLLRSFVNYHLSQKFYLEVCELFSEAISQYYPELEKKIGKKIEDIKVAVRTLEATDV
;
A
#
# COMPACT_ATOMS: atom_id res chain seq x y z
N MET A 1 -9.07 -11.59 -20.21
CA MET A 1 -8.84 -10.55 -19.16
C MET A 1 -7.91 -11.14 -18.11
N GLU A 2 -6.81 -10.50 -17.87
CA GLU A 2 -5.85 -10.94 -16.87
C GLU A 2 -6.41 -10.66 -15.46
N THR A 3 -6.43 -11.69 -14.62
CA THR A 3 -6.87 -11.57 -13.22
C THR A 3 -5.65 -11.48 -12.32
N LEU A 4 -5.55 -10.40 -11.55
CA LEU A 4 -4.46 -10.23 -10.59
C LEU A 4 -4.73 -11.06 -9.33
N ASP A 5 -3.66 -11.65 -8.79
CA ASP A 5 -3.72 -12.40 -7.53
C ASP A 5 -3.96 -11.43 -6.37
N SER A 6 -4.91 -11.76 -5.50
CA SER A 6 -5.25 -10.98 -4.31
C SER A 6 -4.95 -11.73 -3.00
N SER A 7 -3.97 -12.63 -3.05
CA SER A 7 -3.56 -13.41 -1.88
C SER A 7 -3.00 -12.51 -0.77
N PRO A 8 -3.37 -12.75 0.51
CA PRO A 8 -2.79 -12.04 1.66
C PRO A 8 -1.27 -12.16 1.78
N SER A 9 -0.65 -13.16 1.14
CA SER A 9 0.81 -13.32 1.14
C SER A 9 1.55 -12.14 0.51
N PHE A 10 0.86 -11.34 -0.32
CA PHE A 10 1.41 -10.10 -0.88
C PHE A 10 1.51 -8.98 0.14
N SER A 11 0.76 -9.05 1.24
CA SER A 11 0.72 -7.97 2.22
C SER A 11 2.03 -7.79 2.97
N LEU A 12 2.53 -6.57 3.01
CA LEU A 12 3.66 -6.19 3.87
C LEU A 12 3.34 -6.37 5.35
N LEU A 13 2.05 -6.50 5.70
CA LEU A 13 1.59 -6.67 7.08
C LEU A 13 1.23 -8.12 7.42
N ASN A 14 1.45 -9.05 6.49
CA ASN A 14 1.04 -10.45 6.68
C ASN A 14 1.61 -11.10 7.95
N LYS A 15 2.84 -10.75 8.32
CA LYS A 15 3.52 -11.29 9.52
C LYS A 15 3.39 -10.38 10.74
N ALA A 16 2.69 -9.25 10.60
CA ALA A 16 2.57 -8.28 11.68
C ALA A 16 1.55 -8.69 12.73
N SER A 17 1.80 -8.26 13.97
CA SER A 17 0.88 -8.44 15.09
C SER A 17 0.62 -7.10 15.76
N ALA A 18 -0.60 -6.89 16.26
CA ALA A 18 -0.96 -5.68 16.99
C ALA A 18 -0.04 -5.43 18.21
N LYS A 19 0.53 -6.49 18.78
CA LYS A 19 1.47 -6.40 19.90
C LYS A 19 2.78 -5.69 19.52
N GLN A 20 3.12 -5.66 18.24
CA GLN A 20 4.35 -5.02 17.75
C GLN A 20 4.18 -3.51 17.56
N VAL A 21 2.96 -3.00 17.60
CA VAL A 21 2.69 -1.57 17.45
C VAL A 21 3.20 -0.82 18.69
N VAL A 22 4.08 0.15 18.46
CA VAL A 22 4.59 1.03 19.50
C VAL A 22 3.75 2.29 19.51
N LEU A 23 3.24 2.69 20.70
CA LEU A 23 2.29 3.79 20.80
C LEU A 23 2.94 5.16 21.02
N LYS A 24 4.15 5.20 21.55
CA LYS A 24 4.85 6.45 21.88
C LYS A 24 6.22 6.55 21.22
N PRO A 25 6.62 7.75 20.76
CA PRO A 25 5.97 9.05 20.87
C PRO A 25 4.76 9.24 19.93
N PHE A 26 4.61 8.38 18.93
CA PHE A 26 3.48 8.30 18.01
C PHE A 26 3.31 6.83 17.61
N PRO A 27 2.15 6.42 17.11
CA PRO A 27 1.94 5.04 16.71
C PRO A 27 2.81 4.67 15.51
N TYR A 28 3.59 3.59 15.63
CA TYR A 28 4.38 3.06 14.51
C TYR A 28 4.62 1.56 14.68
N LEU A 29 5.04 0.95 13.59
CA LEU A 29 5.32 -0.47 13.51
C LEU A 29 6.57 -0.68 12.65
N VAL A 30 7.47 -1.53 13.11
CA VAL A 30 8.64 -1.97 12.32
C VAL A 30 8.56 -3.49 12.18
N ILE A 31 8.62 -3.99 10.97
CA ILE A 31 8.60 -5.41 10.68
C ILE A 31 9.86 -5.76 9.89
N GLU A 32 10.67 -6.65 10.43
CA GLU A 32 11.80 -7.21 9.70
C GLU A 32 11.30 -8.40 8.89
N ASP A 33 11.90 -8.60 7.71
CA ASP A 33 11.55 -9.71 6.81
C ASP A 33 10.04 -9.81 6.54
N ALA A 34 9.42 -8.67 6.21
CA ALA A 34 7.97 -8.55 6.05
C ALA A 34 7.39 -9.48 4.98
N LEU A 35 8.15 -9.80 3.94
CA LEU A 35 7.73 -10.70 2.86
C LEU A 35 8.51 -12.01 2.93
N GLU A 36 7.90 -13.08 2.39
CA GLU A 36 8.64 -14.31 2.15
C GLU A 36 9.80 -14.03 1.19
N GLU A 37 10.96 -14.65 1.43
CA GLU A 37 12.17 -14.38 0.67
C GLU A 37 11.98 -14.62 -0.84
N SER A 38 11.28 -15.69 -1.21
CA SER A 38 11.02 -16.00 -2.62
C SER A 38 10.19 -14.90 -3.30
N LEU A 39 9.20 -14.37 -2.63
CA LEU A 39 8.39 -13.27 -3.14
C LEU A 39 9.20 -11.99 -3.26
N TYR A 40 9.99 -11.67 -2.24
CA TYR A 40 10.88 -10.50 -2.26
C TYR A 40 11.83 -10.54 -3.45
N ARG A 41 12.47 -11.70 -3.70
CA ARG A 41 13.40 -11.87 -4.83
C ARG A 41 12.71 -11.70 -6.17
N GLN A 42 11.50 -12.23 -6.32
CA GLN A 42 10.74 -12.07 -7.55
C GLN A 42 10.37 -10.60 -7.80
N ILE A 43 10.04 -9.86 -6.75
CA ILE A 43 9.78 -8.42 -6.84
C ILE A 43 11.06 -7.68 -7.24
N GLU A 44 12.18 -8.00 -6.60
CA GLU A 44 13.48 -7.40 -6.87
C GLU A 44 13.91 -7.61 -8.32
N GLU A 45 13.80 -8.85 -8.80
CA GLU A 45 14.16 -9.21 -10.18
C GLU A 45 13.27 -8.53 -11.23
N GLY A 46 12.00 -8.36 -10.91
CA GLY A 46 11.03 -7.73 -11.81
C GLY A 46 10.92 -6.22 -11.65
N TYR A 47 11.71 -5.62 -10.74
CA TYR A 47 11.60 -4.20 -10.44
C TYR A 47 12.04 -3.35 -11.64
N PRO A 48 11.16 -2.47 -12.16
CA PRO A 48 11.47 -1.74 -13.40
C PRO A 48 12.47 -0.61 -13.19
N ASP A 49 13.18 -0.25 -14.24
CA ASP A 49 13.97 0.98 -14.27
C ASP A 49 13.04 2.15 -14.62
N PHE A 50 12.43 2.72 -13.60
CA PHE A 50 11.44 3.77 -13.74
C PHE A 50 11.98 5.03 -14.42
N LEU A 51 13.26 5.37 -14.20
CA LEU A 51 13.87 6.54 -14.83
C LEU A 51 14.07 6.34 -16.33
N LYS A 52 14.41 5.11 -16.75
CA LYS A 52 14.55 4.76 -18.16
C LYS A 52 13.18 4.79 -18.86
N GLU A 53 12.15 4.28 -18.20
CA GLU A 53 10.78 4.27 -18.72
C GLU A 53 10.14 5.65 -18.75
N ASN A 54 10.58 6.56 -17.88
CA ASN A 54 10.01 7.89 -17.69
C ASN A 54 11.11 8.96 -17.76
N PRO A 55 11.74 9.16 -18.94
CA PRO A 55 12.92 10.03 -19.07
C PRO A 55 12.66 11.49 -18.71
N ALA A 56 11.42 11.96 -18.77
CA ALA A 56 11.07 13.32 -18.38
C ALA A 56 11.44 13.63 -16.92
N PHE A 57 11.39 12.63 -16.03
CA PHE A 57 11.73 12.80 -14.62
C PHE A 57 13.22 12.98 -14.36
N LYS A 58 14.09 12.64 -15.33
CA LYS A 58 15.55 12.86 -15.21
C LYS A 58 15.93 14.32 -15.13
N LYS A 59 15.06 15.20 -15.57
CA LYS A 59 15.29 16.66 -15.54
C LYS A 59 15.10 17.27 -14.14
N TRP A 60 14.49 16.52 -13.22
CA TRP A 60 14.25 16.99 -11.86
C TRP A 60 15.51 16.81 -11.00
N ASN A 61 15.75 17.75 -10.11
CA ASN A 61 16.96 17.74 -9.26
C ASN A 61 17.10 16.48 -8.42
N ASN A 62 16.00 15.90 -7.97
CA ASN A 62 16.00 14.70 -7.14
C ASN A 62 15.82 13.39 -7.93
N LYS A 63 15.71 13.46 -9.24
CA LYS A 63 15.51 12.29 -10.14
C LYS A 63 14.40 11.37 -9.65
N ARG A 64 13.31 11.97 -9.17
CA ARG A 64 12.19 11.24 -8.58
C ARG A 64 11.12 10.93 -9.64
N VAL A 65 10.68 9.67 -9.66
CA VAL A 65 9.53 9.24 -10.46
C VAL A 65 8.34 9.07 -9.53
N GLN A 66 7.20 9.61 -9.93
CA GLN A 66 5.95 9.44 -9.21
C GLN A 66 4.90 8.88 -10.16
N ILE A 67 4.36 7.71 -9.82
CA ILE A 67 3.35 7.01 -10.61
C ILE A 67 2.21 6.63 -9.67
N TYR A 68 0.98 6.89 -10.09
CA TYR A 68 -0.18 6.44 -9.32
C TYR A 68 -0.29 4.91 -9.37
N GLY A 69 -0.62 4.30 -8.23
CA GLY A 69 -0.76 2.84 -8.14
C GLY A 69 -1.77 2.28 -9.15
N SER A 70 -2.88 2.99 -9.38
CA SER A 70 -3.89 2.59 -10.36
C SER A 70 -3.33 2.52 -11.79
N ASP A 71 -2.48 3.46 -12.17
CA ASP A 71 -1.84 3.47 -13.49
C ASP A 71 -0.81 2.36 -13.61
N PHE A 72 -0.05 2.12 -12.54
CA PHE A 72 0.91 1.03 -12.48
C PHE A 72 0.24 -0.33 -12.69
N VAL A 73 -0.86 -0.58 -11.99
CA VAL A 73 -1.60 -1.85 -12.04
C VAL A 73 -2.14 -2.12 -13.45
N LYS A 74 -2.54 -1.08 -14.17
CA LYS A 74 -3.08 -1.20 -15.54
C LYS A 74 -2.00 -1.36 -16.61
N ASN A 75 -0.74 -1.08 -16.29
CA ASN A 75 0.34 -1.11 -17.27
C ASN A 75 0.84 -2.54 -17.49
N SER A 76 0.45 -3.16 -18.61
CA SER A 76 0.80 -4.53 -18.96
C SER A 76 2.29 -4.76 -19.21
N LYS A 77 3.11 -3.72 -19.29
CA LYS A 77 4.58 -3.83 -19.39
C LYS A 77 5.20 -4.43 -18.14
N HIS A 78 4.56 -4.21 -16.99
CA HIS A 78 5.05 -4.76 -15.72
C HIS A 78 4.54 -6.18 -15.51
N SER A 79 5.30 -6.97 -14.76
CA SER A 79 4.93 -8.36 -14.47
C SER A 79 3.60 -8.44 -13.70
N THR A 80 2.86 -9.52 -13.94
CA THR A 80 1.61 -9.81 -13.23
C THR A 80 1.85 -9.87 -11.72
N LEU A 81 2.97 -10.45 -11.29
CA LEU A 81 3.31 -10.55 -9.87
C LEU A 81 3.50 -9.18 -9.23
N LEU A 82 4.26 -8.29 -9.86
CA LEU A 82 4.50 -6.95 -9.31
C LEU A 82 3.22 -6.11 -9.31
N ARG A 83 2.41 -6.22 -10.36
CA ARG A 83 1.11 -5.54 -10.43
C ARG A 83 0.15 -6.07 -9.36
N SER A 84 0.16 -7.36 -9.11
CA SER A 84 -0.63 -7.98 -8.04
C SER A 84 -0.20 -7.48 -6.66
N PHE A 85 1.11 -7.39 -6.44
CA PHE A 85 1.66 -6.84 -5.20
C PHE A 85 1.17 -5.40 -4.96
N VAL A 86 1.29 -4.54 -5.95
CA VAL A 86 0.82 -3.14 -5.84
C VAL A 86 -0.69 -3.10 -5.65
N ASN A 87 -1.43 -3.89 -6.42
CA ASN A 87 -2.90 -3.92 -6.34
C ASN A 87 -3.39 -4.34 -4.95
N TYR A 88 -2.73 -5.30 -4.33
CA TYR A 88 -3.08 -5.72 -2.97
C TYR A 88 -3.03 -4.53 -2.00
N HIS A 89 -1.98 -3.71 -2.10
CA HIS A 89 -1.78 -2.56 -1.21
C HIS A 89 -2.69 -1.37 -1.53
N LEU A 90 -3.46 -1.44 -2.62
CA LEU A 90 -4.52 -0.49 -2.95
C LEU A 90 -5.90 -1.00 -2.52
N SER A 91 -5.98 -2.20 -1.95
CA SER A 91 -7.24 -2.89 -1.72
C SER A 91 -7.88 -2.59 -0.36
N GLN A 92 -9.17 -2.87 -0.28
CA GLN A 92 -9.92 -2.82 0.97
C GLN A 92 -9.35 -3.81 2.00
N LYS A 93 -8.87 -4.96 1.55
CA LYS A 93 -8.24 -5.97 2.42
C LYS A 93 -7.05 -5.39 3.18
N PHE A 94 -6.15 -4.71 2.48
CA PHE A 94 -4.98 -4.10 3.11
C PHE A 94 -5.38 -3.00 4.09
N TYR A 95 -6.35 -2.17 3.71
CA TYR A 95 -6.90 -1.15 4.62
C TYR A 95 -7.42 -1.76 5.92
N LEU A 96 -8.15 -2.87 5.83
CA LEU A 96 -8.67 -3.56 7.02
C LEU A 96 -7.55 -4.14 7.90
N GLU A 97 -6.47 -4.64 7.29
CA GLU A 97 -5.29 -5.08 8.06
C GLU A 97 -4.69 -3.92 8.86
N VAL A 98 -4.56 -2.75 8.25
CA VAL A 98 -4.06 -1.54 8.93
C VAL A 98 -4.98 -1.16 10.10
N CYS A 99 -6.30 -1.15 9.88
CA CYS A 99 -7.28 -0.85 10.91
C CYS A 99 -7.17 -1.79 12.11
N GLU A 100 -7.04 -3.09 11.84
CA GLU A 100 -6.92 -4.11 12.89
C GLU A 100 -5.65 -3.92 13.70
N LEU A 101 -4.50 -3.75 13.03
CA LEU A 101 -3.21 -3.60 13.70
C LEU A 101 -3.14 -2.33 14.56
N PHE A 102 -3.70 -1.23 14.09
CA PHE A 102 -3.62 0.06 14.75
C PHE A 102 -4.89 0.43 15.53
N SER A 103 -5.80 -0.51 15.76
CA SER A 103 -7.08 -0.23 16.42
C SER A 103 -6.92 0.39 17.81
N GLU A 104 -6.00 -0.10 18.62
CA GLU A 104 -5.73 0.46 19.95
C GLU A 104 -5.18 1.88 19.85
N ALA A 105 -4.22 2.10 18.93
CA ALA A 105 -3.64 3.41 18.69
C ALA A 105 -4.70 4.43 18.24
N ILE A 106 -5.56 4.02 17.34
CA ILE A 106 -6.65 4.88 16.85
C ILE A 106 -7.60 5.25 18.01
N SER A 107 -7.97 4.29 18.84
CA SER A 107 -8.82 4.52 19.99
C SER A 107 -8.20 5.47 21.01
N GLN A 108 -6.90 5.37 21.25
CA GLN A 108 -6.19 6.21 22.21
C GLN A 108 -5.97 7.64 21.71
N TYR A 109 -5.57 7.78 20.44
CA TYR A 109 -5.20 9.09 19.89
C TYR A 109 -6.39 9.83 19.27
N TYR A 110 -7.39 9.10 18.78
CA TYR A 110 -8.55 9.66 18.11
C TYR A 110 -9.86 9.05 18.62
N PRO A 111 -10.16 9.18 19.94
CA PRO A 111 -11.32 8.51 20.55
C PRO A 111 -12.67 8.94 19.96
N GLU A 112 -12.75 10.14 19.40
CA GLU A 112 -13.99 10.69 18.84
C GLU A 112 -14.10 10.52 17.31
N LEU A 113 -13.14 9.82 16.69
CA LEU A 113 -13.04 9.74 15.22
C LEU A 113 -14.30 9.14 14.60
N GLU A 114 -14.73 7.98 15.06
CA GLU A 114 -15.90 7.29 14.50
C GLU A 114 -17.18 8.12 14.68
N LYS A 115 -17.31 8.81 15.79
CA LYS A 115 -18.42 9.72 16.04
C LYS A 115 -18.43 10.89 15.04
N LYS A 116 -17.25 11.45 14.77
CA LYS A 116 -17.12 12.58 13.84
C LYS A 116 -17.43 12.17 12.39
N ILE A 117 -17.01 10.98 11.98
CA ILE A 117 -17.24 10.52 10.60
C ILE A 117 -18.60 9.84 10.43
N GLY A 118 -19.29 9.48 11.53
CA GLY A 118 -20.61 8.88 11.49
C GLY A 118 -20.65 7.41 11.09
N LYS A 119 -19.52 6.72 11.17
CA LYS A 119 -19.42 5.28 10.87
C LYS A 119 -18.20 4.67 11.53
N LYS A 120 -18.15 3.33 11.59
CA LYS A 120 -16.96 2.62 12.06
C LYS A 120 -15.84 2.75 11.04
N ILE A 121 -14.60 2.73 11.52
CA ILE A 121 -13.41 2.84 10.67
C ILE A 121 -13.37 1.70 9.65
N GLU A 122 -13.74 0.48 10.06
CA GLU A 122 -13.77 -0.70 9.20
C GLU A 122 -14.78 -0.59 8.05
N ASP A 123 -15.78 0.29 8.20
CA ASP A 123 -16.82 0.48 7.19
C ASP A 123 -16.46 1.55 6.14
N ILE A 124 -15.31 2.22 6.30
CA ILE A 124 -14.83 3.18 5.31
C ILE A 124 -14.34 2.44 4.08
N LYS A 125 -14.84 2.85 2.91
CA LYS A 125 -14.43 2.27 1.63
C LYS A 125 -13.19 2.97 1.09
N VAL A 126 -12.23 2.18 0.64
CA VAL A 126 -11.00 2.68 0.04
C VAL A 126 -11.32 3.25 -1.35
N ALA A 127 -10.78 4.44 -1.61
CA ALA A 127 -10.81 5.05 -2.94
C ALA A 127 -9.39 5.10 -3.49
N VAL A 128 -9.21 4.66 -4.73
CA VAL A 128 -7.92 4.67 -5.40
C VAL A 128 -7.77 5.97 -6.19
N ARG A 129 -6.66 6.67 -5.95
CA ARG A 129 -6.38 7.93 -6.64
C ARG A 129 -6.12 7.67 -8.13
N THR A 130 -6.79 8.43 -8.98
CA THR A 130 -6.58 8.45 -10.43
C THR A 130 -6.26 9.87 -10.88
N LEU A 131 -5.74 10.01 -12.10
CA LEU A 131 -5.48 11.35 -12.69
C LEU A 131 -6.75 12.19 -12.71
N GLU A 132 -7.87 11.60 -13.10
CA GLU A 132 -9.16 12.29 -13.17
C GLU A 132 -9.63 12.78 -11.80
N ALA A 133 -9.34 12.04 -10.75
CA ALA A 133 -9.72 12.40 -9.38
C ALA A 133 -8.86 13.53 -8.79
N THR A 134 -7.72 13.85 -9.39
CA THR A 134 -6.83 14.91 -8.91
C THR A 134 -7.10 16.27 -9.51
N ASP A 135 -7.93 16.32 -10.54
CA ASP A 135 -8.29 17.57 -11.24
C ASP A 135 -9.47 18.31 -10.58
N VAL A 136 -9.82 17.92 -9.40
CA VAL A 136 -10.93 18.51 -8.64
C VAL A 136 -10.44 19.58 -7.68
#